data_e361117b0147e077f3de06862f45dd43
#
_entry.id   e361117b0147e077f3de06862f45dd43
#
_cell.length_a   1.000
_cell.length_b   1.000
_cell.length_c   1.000
_cell.angle_alpha   90.00
_cell.angle_beta   90.00
_cell.angle_gamma   90.00
#
_symmetry.space_group_name_H-M   'P 1'
#
loop_
_entity.id
_entity.type
_entity.pdbx_description
1 polymer ?
#
loop_
_entity_poly.entity_id
_entity_poly.type
_entity_poly.pdbx_seq_one_letter_code
_entity_poly.pdbx_strand_id
1 'polypeptide(L)'
;MRIDTPHDMPTHLLHDPEQYITRMGRFLRKTSLDELPQLWNILVGDMAVIGPRPALWNQYDLLAERDKYGANGVRPGLTGWAQIHGRDELEIAEKAKLDGWYVEHISFGLDVKCFFGTITAVLRHDGVVEGGTGTLHDEK
;
A
#
# COMPACT_ATOMS: atom_id res chain seq x y z
N MET A 1 2.29 0.57 16.16
CA MET A 1 3.73 0.71 16.45
C MET A 1 3.95 1.11 17.90
N ARG A 2 5.17 0.93 18.42
CA ARG A 2 5.52 1.34 19.79
C ARG A 2 5.61 2.85 19.88
N ILE A 3 5.47 3.40 21.10
CA ILE A 3 5.48 4.85 21.33
C ILE A 3 6.85 5.47 21.03
N ASP A 4 7.93 4.69 21.18
CA ASP A 4 9.32 5.07 20.91
C ASP A 4 9.73 5.04 19.43
N THR A 5 8.78 4.74 18.53
CA THR A 5 9.05 4.73 17.10
C THR A 5 9.28 6.15 16.57
N PRO A 6 10.33 6.41 15.77
CA PRO A 6 10.49 7.70 15.11
C PRO A 6 9.28 8.05 14.24
N HIS A 7 8.66 9.20 14.47
CA HIS A 7 7.45 9.62 13.77
C HIS A 7 7.73 10.31 12.42
N ASP A 8 8.90 10.91 12.28
CA ASP A 8 9.27 11.73 11.12
C ASP A 8 9.93 10.93 9.99
N MET A 9 10.15 9.65 10.19
CA MET A 9 10.83 8.79 9.24
C MET A 9 9.86 7.79 8.61
N PRO A 10 9.84 7.66 7.27
CA PRO A 10 9.07 6.61 6.61
C PRO A 10 9.47 5.22 7.11
N THR A 11 8.51 4.33 7.23
CA THR A 11 8.71 3.00 7.80
C THR A 11 9.79 2.18 7.06
N HIS A 12 9.91 2.36 5.75
CA HIS A 12 10.90 1.66 4.92
C HIS A 12 12.34 2.15 5.13
N LEU A 13 12.51 3.32 5.76
CA LEU A 13 13.83 3.86 6.11
C LEU A 13 14.24 3.56 7.56
N LEU A 14 13.34 2.92 8.34
CA LEU A 14 13.66 2.50 9.69
C LEU A 14 14.65 1.34 9.68
N HIS A 15 15.68 1.44 10.52
CA HIS A 15 16.54 0.32 10.80
C HIS A 15 15.80 -0.67 11.70
N ASP A 16 15.64 -1.91 11.27
CA ASP A 16 14.87 -2.94 11.98
C ASP A 16 13.43 -2.51 12.35
N PRO A 17 12.54 -2.26 11.38
CA PRO A 17 11.19 -1.81 11.67
C PRO A 17 10.38 -2.81 12.52
N GLU A 18 10.75 -4.08 12.52
CA GLU A 18 10.07 -5.13 13.32
C GLU A 18 10.14 -4.90 14.82
N GLN A 19 11.24 -4.32 15.33
CA GLN A 19 11.39 -4.04 16.75
C GLN A 19 10.41 -2.99 17.28
N TYR A 20 9.87 -2.14 16.39
CA TYR A 20 8.89 -1.11 16.74
C TYR A 20 7.45 -1.58 16.60
N ILE A 21 7.23 -2.82 16.15
CA ILE A 21 5.89 -3.38 15.95
C ILE A 21 5.50 -4.20 17.17
N THR A 22 4.35 -3.86 17.77
CA THR A 22 3.79 -4.63 18.86
C THR A 22 3.24 -5.98 18.38
N ARG A 23 3.09 -6.96 19.26
CA ARG A 23 2.47 -8.26 18.94
C ARG A 23 1.07 -8.09 18.37
N MET A 24 0.29 -7.20 18.95
CA MET A 24 -1.05 -6.85 18.45
C MET A 24 -0.98 -6.19 17.09
N GLY A 25 -0.06 -5.26 16.88
CA GLY A 25 0.14 -4.59 15.59
C GLY A 25 0.50 -5.59 14.48
N ARG A 26 1.33 -6.58 14.78
CA ARG A 26 1.68 -7.65 13.85
C ARG A 26 0.46 -8.50 13.47
N PHE A 27 -0.36 -8.87 14.46
CA PHE A 27 -1.61 -9.60 14.21
C PHE A 27 -2.57 -8.79 13.33
N LEU A 28 -2.79 -7.52 13.67
CA LEU A 28 -3.67 -6.63 12.88
C LEU A 28 -3.21 -6.50 11.43
N ARG A 29 -1.91 -6.34 11.20
CA ARG A 29 -1.35 -6.25 9.84
C ARG A 29 -1.51 -7.55 9.05
N LYS A 30 -1.25 -8.70 9.67
CA LYS A 30 -1.42 -9.99 9.00
C LYS A 30 -2.86 -10.26 8.58
N THR A 31 -3.81 -9.81 9.38
CA THR A 31 -5.24 -9.98 9.11
C THR A 31 -5.83 -8.81 8.30
N SER A 32 -5.04 -7.76 8.05
CA SER A 32 -5.50 -6.51 7.42
C SER A 32 -6.62 -5.80 8.18
N LEU A 33 -6.80 -6.11 9.46
CA LEU A 33 -7.80 -5.46 10.32
C LEU A 33 -7.43 -4.00 10.67
N ASP A 34 -6.16 -3.63 10.55
CA ASP A 34 -5.66 -2.27 10.69
C ASP A 34 -6.21 -1.31 9.62
N GLU A 35 -6.78 -1.84 8.55
CA GLU A 35 -7.38 -1.06 7.47
C GLU A 35 -8.88 -0.79 7.65
N LEU A 36 -9.53 -1.36 8.66
CA LEU A 36 -10.96 -1.14 8.92
C LEU A 36 -11.34 0.34 9.09
N PRO A 37 -10.55 1.22 9.74
CA PRO A 37 -10.87 2.65 9.81
C PRO A 37 -10.94 3.33 8.44
N GLN A 38 -10.31 2.80 7.42
CA GLN A 38 -10.36 3.33 6.05
C GLN A 38 -11.74 3.15 5.40
N LEU A 39 -12.56 2.23 5.89
CA LEU A 39 -13.94 2.07 5.45
C LEU A 39 -14.75 3.36 5.68
N TRP A 40 -14.46 4.09 6.73
CA TRP A 40 -15.07 5.40 6.96
C TRP A 40 -14.70 6.40 5.86
N ASN A 41 -13.45 6.44 5.46
CA ASN A 41 -12.99 7.32 4.38
C ASN A 41 -13.65 6.97 3.03
N ILE A 42 -13.94 5.70 2.79
CA ILE A 42 -14.68 5.25 1.62
C ILE A 42 -16.14 5.74 1.68
N LEU A 43 -16.77 5.61 2.85
CA LEU A 43 -18.15 6.01 3.06
C LEU A 43 -18.36 7.50 2.84
N VAL A 44 -17.44 8.35 3.32
CA VAL A 44 -17.52 9.81 3.14
C VAL A 44 -17.02 10.28 1.77
N GLY A 45 -16.45 9.42 0.95
CA GLY A 45 -16.03 9.70 -0.42
C GLY A 45 -14.59 10.18 -0.58
N ASP A 46 -13.76 10.18 0.46
CA ASP A 46 -12.35 10.54 0.40
C ASP A 46 -11.49 9.46 -0.24
N MET A 47 -11.95 8.22 -0.16
CA MET A 47 -11.29 7.05 -0.76
C MET A 47 -12.27 6.23 -1.60
N ALA A 48 -11.73 5.48 -2.54
CA ALA A 48 -12.42 4.43 -3.28
C ALA A 48 -12.08 3.04 -2.71
N VAL A 49 -12.85 2.02 -3.07
CA VAL A 49 -12.50 0.63 -2.75
C VAL A 49 -11.26 0.22 -3.55
N ILE A 50 -11.26 0.51 -4.85
CA ILE A 50 -10.19 0.19 -5.78
C ILE A 50 -9.51 1.46 -6.26
N GLY A 51 -8.20 1.50 -6.18
CA GLY A 51 -7.37 2.61 -6.63
C GLY A 51 -5.93 2.50 -6.14
N PRO A 52 -5.05 3.42 -6.52
CA PRO A 52 -3.71 3.50 -5.96
C PRO A 52 -3.77 3.66 -4.44
N ARG A 53 -3.02 2.84 -3.71
CA ARG A 53 -3.02 2.92 -2.24
C ARG A 53 -2.48 4.26 -1.77
N PRO A 54 -3.06 4.88 -0.73
CA PRO A 54 -2.56 6.14 -0.21
C PRO A 54 -1.09 6.04 0.19
N ALA A 55 -0.27 6.98 -0.25
CA ALA A 55 1.08 7.14 0.25
C ALA A 55 1.07 7.89 1.57
N LEU A 56 2.03 7.60 2.44
CA LEU A 56 2.25 8.39 3.62
C LEU A 56 2.75 9.79 3.21
N TRP A 57 2.41 10.82 4.00
CA TRP A 57 2.78 12.20 3.72
C TRP A 57 4.30 12.42 3.56
N ASN A 58 5.11 11.56 4.18
CA ASN A 58 6.57 11.59 4.14
C ASN A 58 7.20 10.61 3.14
N GLN A 59 6.41 9.98 2.28
CA GLN A 59 6.88 9.13 1.18
C GLN A 59 7.04 9.94 -0.11
N TYR A 60 7.94 10.93 -0.10
CA TYR A 60 8.15 11.84 -1.22
C TYR A 60 8.62 11.15 -2.49
N ASP A 61 9.44 10.12 -2.37
CA ASP A 61 9.95 9.31 -3.47
C ASP A 61 8.82 8.57 -4.20
N LEU A 62 7.89 7.95 -3.48
CA LEU A 62 6.73 7.30 -4.07
C LEU A 62 5.79 8.31 -4.73
N LEU A 63 5.55 9.45 -4.09
CA LEU A 63 4.72 10.52 -4.64
C LEU A 63 5.32 11.07 -5.94
N ALA A 64 6.63 11.34 -5.96
CA ALA A 64 7.33 11.82 -7.15
C ALA A 64 7.30 10.81 -8.31
N GLU A 65 7.48 9.52 -8.03
CA GLU A 65 7.36 8.49 -9.07
C GLU A 65 5.93 8.37 -9.61
N ARG A 66 4.92 8.44 -8.76
CA ARG A 66 3.51 8.42 -9.19
C ARG A 66 3.11 9.64 -10.03
N ASP A 67 3.67 10.81 -9.75
CA ASP A 67 3.41 12.02 -10.53
C ASP A 67 3.80 11.86 -11.99
N LYS A 68 4.85 11.10 -12.30
CA LYS A 68 5.27 10.78 -13.68
C LYS A 68 4.19 10.05 -14.49
N TYR A 69 3.31 9.32 -13.81
CA TYR A 69 2.24 8.52 -14.40
C TYR A 69 0.83 9.07 -14.15
N GLY A 70 0.71 10.21 -13.49
CA GLY A 70 -0.59 10.80 -13.13
C GLY A 70 -1.37 10.02 -12.07
N ALA A 71 -0.73 9.10 -11.35
CA ALA A 71 -1.41 8.21 -10.39
C ALA A 71 -1.87 8.93 -9.12
N ASN A 72 -1.35 10.12 -8.81
CA ASN A 72 -1.80 10.93 -7.68
C ASN A 72 -3.08 11.73 -7.99
N GLY A 73 -3.51 11.80 -9.24
CA GLY A 73 -4.69 12.55 -9.69
C GLY A 73 -6.02 11.83 -9.46
N VAL A 74 -6.02 10.57 -9.02
CA VAL A 74 -7.23 9.78 -8.75
C VAL A 74 -7.41 9.56 -7.25
N ARG A 75 -8.64 9.23 -6.85
CA ARG A 75 -8.91 8.89 -5.45
C ARG A 75 -8.08 7.68 -5.02
N PRO A 76 -7.44 7.75 -3.85
CA PRO A 76 -6.73 6.59 -3.32
C PRO A 76 -7.72 5.45 -3.01
N GLY A 77 -7.28 4.22 -3.21
CA GLY A 77 -8.05 3.02 -2.96
C GLY A 77 -7.62 2.27 -1.71
N LEU A 78 -8.52 1.50 -1.13
CA LEU A 78 -8.20 0.55 -0.07
C LEU A 78 -7.27 -0.53 -0.59
N THR A 79 -7.52 -0.97 -1.81
CA THR A 79 -6.70 -1.90 -2.57
C THR A 79 -6.66 -1.48 -4.04
N GLY A 80 -5.79 -2.08 -4.84
CA GLY A 80 -5.67 -1.77 -6.25
C GLY A 80 -4.75 -2.70 -7.00
N TRP A 81 -4.42 -2.31 -8.22
CA TRP A 81 -3.63 -3.14 -9.14
C TRP A 81 -2.25 -3.50 -8.60
N ALA A 82 -1.54 -2.55 -8.01
CA ALA A 82 -0.23 -2.81 -7.42
C ALA A 82 -0.31 -3.79 -6.23
N GLN A 83 -1.36 -3.71 -5.42
CA GLN A 83 -1.54 -4.57 -4.24
C GLN A 83 -1.75 -6.03 -4.61
N ILE A 84 -2.45 -6.33 -5.70
CA ILE A 84 -2.63 -7.72 -6.16
C ILE A 84 -1.41 -8.29 -6.88
N HIS A 85 -0.42 -7.44 -7.22
CA HIS A 85 0.81 -7.82 -7.92
C HIS A 85 2.06 -7.90 -7.03
N GLY A 86 1.93 -7.77 -5.71
CA GLY A 86 3.04 -7.96 -4.79
C GLY A 86 2.99 -7.13 -3.51
N ARG A 87 2.01 -6.22 -3.37
CA ARG A 87 1.82 -5.41 -2.15
C ARG A 87 3.10 -4.68 -1.72
N ASP A 88 3.60 -5.04 -0.53
CA ASP A 88 4.74 -4.40 0.09
C ASP A 88 6.09 -4.90 -0.45
N GLU A 89 6.11 -6.00 -1.19
CA GLU A 89 7.32 -6.55 -1.82
C GLU A 89 7.75 -5.77 -3.07
N LEU A 90 6.85 -4.96 -3.65
CA LEU A 90 7.17 -4.19 -4.84
C LEU A 90 8.08 -3.01 -4.54
N GLU A 91 9.05 -2.80 -5.41
CA GLU A 91 9.85 -1.57 -5.41
C GLU A 91 8.98 -0.34 -5.70
N ILE A 92 9.43 0.83 -5.24
CA ILE A 92 8.71 2.10 -5.40
C ILE A 92 8.44 2.41 -6.88
N ALA A 93 9.43 2.23 -7.74
CA ALA A 93 9.29 2.46 -9.18
C ALA A 93 8.27 1.51 -9.84
N GLU A 94 8.28 0.23 -9.50
CA GLU A 94 7.31 -0.75 -9.99
C GLU A 94 5.90 -0.46 -9.47
N LYS A 95 5.79 -0.13 -8.20
CA LYS A 95 4.51 0.24 -7.59
C LYS A 95 3.88 1.45 -8.31
N ALA A 96 4.66 2.50 -8.54
CA ALA A 96 4.22 3.69 -9.26
C ALA A 96 3.83 3.38 -10.71
N LYS A 97 4.58 2.51 -11.38
CA LYS A 97 4.28 2.07 -12.74
C LYS A 97 2.97 1.29 -12.82
N LEU A 98 2.72 0.39 -11.89
CA LEU A 98 1.47 -0.37 -11.81
C LEU A 98 0.28 0.52 -11.48
N ASP A 99 0.45 1.48 -10.58
CA ASP A 99 -0.58 2.47 -10.27
C ASP A 99 -0.89 3.35 -11.50
N GLY A 100 0.12 3.76 -12.26
CA GLY A 100 -0.03 4.49 -13.51
C GLY A 100 -0.77 3.68 -14.58
N TRP A 101 -0.41 2.42 -14.74
CA TRP A 101 -1.10 1.52 -15.66
C TRP A 101 -2.57 1.37 -15.31
N TYR A 102 -2.89 1.24 -14.01
CA TYR A 102 -4.27 1.17 -13.55
C TYR A 102 -5.04 2.44 -13.92
N VAL A 103 -4.46 3.63 -13.70
CA VAL A 103 -5.11 4.92 -14.01
C VAL A 103 -5.46 5.03 -15.49
N GLU A 104 -4.60 4.53 -16.38
CA GLU A 104 -4.84 4.52 -17.82
C GLU A 104 -5.91 3.51 -18.26
N HIS A 105 -6.14 2.47 -17.46
CA HIS A 105 -7.02 1.34 -17.81
C HIS A 105 -8.22 1.19 -16.87
N ILE A 106 -8.58 2.24 -16.15
CA ILE A 106 -9.72 2.20 -15.21
C ILE A 106 -10.98 1.70 -15.92
N SER A 107 -11.53 0.61 -15.41
CA SER A 107 -12.78 0.02 -15.88
C SER A 107 -13.44 -0.79 -14.76
N PHE A 108 -14.75 -1.00 -14.86
CA PHE A 108 -15.48 -1.81 -13.90
C PHE A 108 -14.94 -3.26 -13.86
N GLY A 109 -14.62 -3.84 -15.01
CA GLY A 109 -14.03 -5.19 -15.07
C GLY A 109 -12.67 -5.29 -14.39
N LEU A 110 -11.84 -4.25 -14.53
CA LEU A 110 -10.54 -4.18 -13.84
C LEU A 110 -10.72 -4.05 -12.32
N ASP A 111 -11.67 -3.25 -11.87
CA ASP A 111 -11.98 -3.08 -10.45
C ASP A 111 -12.49 -4.39 -9.82
N VAL A 112 -13.34 -5.13 -10.51
CA VAL A 112 -13.78 -6.46 -10.09
C VAL A 112 -12.60 -7.43 -9.96
N LYS A 113 -11.68 -7.41 -10.93
CA LYS A 113 -10.46 -8.23 -10.90
C LYS A 113 -9.58 -7.87 -9.70
N CYS A 114 -9.39 -6.60 -9.41
CA CYS A 114 -8.65 -6.13 -8.24
C CYS A 114 -9.31 -6.58 -6.93
N PHE A 115 -10.64 -6.49 -6.85
CA PHE A 115 -11.40 -6.92 -5.68
C PHE A 115 -11.18 -8.39 -5.35
N PHE A 116 -11.40 -9.29 -6.30
CA PHE A 116 -11.20 -10.73 -6.10
C PHE A 116 -9.73 -11.09 -5.93
N GLY A 117 -8.81 -10.44 -6.63
CA GLY A 117 -7.38 -10.59 -6.44
C GLY A 117 -6.94 -10.22 -5.03
N THR A 118 -7.54 -9.20 -4.44
CA THR A 118 -7.27 -8.78 -3.07
C THR A 118 -7.72 -9.84 -2.06
N ILE A 119 -8.91 -10.40 -2.23
CA ILE A 119 -9.39 -11.49 -1.36
C ILE A 119 -8.41 -12.65 -1.38
N THR A 120 -7.96 -13.04 -2.56
CA THR A 120 -6.97 -14.12 -2.73
C THR A 120 -5.64 -13.79 -2.06
N ALA A 121 -5.13 -12.58 -2.25
CA ALA A 121 -3.87 -12.13 -1.66
C ALA A 121 -3.94 -12.06 -0.13
N VAL A 122 -5.04 -11.61 0.43
CA VAL A 122 -5.25 -11.56 1.90
C VAL A 122 -5.34 -12.96 2.48
N LEU A 123 -6.05 -13.88 1.84
CA LEU A 123 -6.17 -15.26 2.32
C LEU A 123 -4.83 -16.02 2.26
N ARG A 124 -3.99 -15.72 1.29
CA ARG A 124 -2.65 -16.32 1.16
C ARG A 124 -1.59 -15.63 2.03
N HIS A 125 -1.89 -14.46 2.58
CA HIS A 125 -0.93 -13.57 3.25
C HIS A 125 0.25 -13.17 2.35
N ASP A 126 0.03 -13.15 1.03
CA ASP A 126 1.06 -12.82 0.04
C ASP A 126 1.47 -11.35 0.14
N GLY A 127 2.76 -11.08 0.03
CA GLY A 127 3.31 -9.73 -0.10
C GLY A 127 3.23 -8.88 1.17
N VAL A 128 2.99 -9.46 2.34
CA VAL A 128 3.05 -8.74 3.62
C VAL A 128 4.48 -8.76 4.13
N VAL A 129 5.15 -7.60 4.06
CA VAL A 129 6.49 -7.40 4.61
C VAL A 129 6.38 -6.44 5.79
N GLU A 130 6.90 -6.85 6.94
CA GLU A 130 6.90 -6.03 8.14
C GLU A 130 7.73 -4.75 7.92
N GLY A 131 7.06 -3.61 8.08
CA GLY A 131 7.66 -2.31 7.83
C GLY A 131 7.82 -1.94 6.36
N GLY A 132 7.40 -2.82 5.43
CA GLY A 132 7.62 -2.63 4.00
C GLY A 132 6.61 -1.72 3.32
N THR A 133 7.12 -0.78 2.57
CA THR A 133 6.41 -0.09 1.49
C THR A 133 7.18 -0.22 0.17
N GLY A 134 7.91 -1.30 0.03
CA GLY A 134 8.91 -1.51 -1.01
C GLY A 134 10.29 -1.11 -0.49
N THR A 135 11.20 -2.04 -0.41
CA THR A 135 12.61 -1.77 -0.19
C THR A 135 13.26 -1.42 -1.51
N LEU A 136 14.19 -0.48 -1.48
CA LEU A 136 15.22 -0.43 -2.50
C LEU A 136 15.99 -1.74 -2.38
N HIS A 137 16.07 -2.48 -3.46
CA HIS A 137 16.79 -3.75 -3.48
C HIS A 137 18.24 -3.49 -3.10
N ASP A 138 18.65 -3.95 -1.93
CA ASP A 138 20.05 -4.26 -1.73
C ASP A 138 20.32 -5.52 -2.54
N GLU A 139 20.93 -5.35 -3.69
CA GLU A 139 21.50 -6.45 -4.44
C GLU A 139 22.45 -7.24 -3.51
N LYS A 140 22.03 -8.42 -3.19
CA LYS A 140 22.97 -9.41 -2.68
C LYS A 140 23.74 -10.04 -3.83
#